data_0cfbe0d237f1b2ca19d701353a3e26e7
#
_entry.id   0cfbe0d237f1b2ca19d701353a3e26e7
#
_cell.length_a   1.000
_cell.length_b   1.000
_cell.length_c   1.000
_cell.angle_alpha   90.00
_cell.angle_beta   90.00
_cell.angle_gamma   90.00
#
_symmetry.space_group_name_H-M   'P 1'
#
loop_
_entity.id
_entity.type
_entity.pdbx_description
1 polymer ?
#
loop_
_entity_poly.entity_id
_entity_poly.type
_entity_poly.pdbx_seq_one_letter_code
_entity_poly.pdbx_strand_id
1 'polypeptide(L)'
;MKIKFLSFIASFFMVSFVITSCLDDDNNIEYSPDATIHAFALDTAGLGSYKFTIDQLSREIYNEDSLPVHADTIIDKILIKTLTTASGVVTMKDKSGNDSVININDSIDLREPLTIKVWSTEALAGISPNQTKEYTIKVNVHQHDPDSLRWNHVGKMQDEIIGEQKTIEFNNKILTYSVVEGKNLKVYQNSNYSNWTAAGTNTTGDLTSTLPNSILPLNGIILATANNKVYE
;
A
#
# COMPACT_ATOMS: atom_id res chain seq x y z
N MET A 1 -8.05 67.74 -48.03
CA MET A 1 -9.04 67.00 -47.20
C MET A 1 -9.33 65.58 -47.67
N LYS A 2 -9.03 65.19 -48.89
CA LYS A 2 -9.35 63.86 -49.45
C LYS A 2 -8.40 62.70 -49.00
N ILE A 3 -7.12 63.00 -48.64
CA ILE A 3 -6.12 61.99 -48.33
C ILE A 3 -6.31 61.43 -46.93
N LYS A 4 -6.73 62.25 -45.94
CA LYS A 4 -6.98 61.78 -44.55
C LYS A 4 -8.18 60.84 -44.43
N PHE A 5 -9.18 61.03 -45.32
CA PHE A 5 -10.36 60.14 -45.32
C PHE A 5 -10.05 58.81 -45.98
N LEU A 6 -9.19 58.73 -46.96
CA LEU A 6 -8.74 57.48 -47.58
C LEU A 6 -7.90 56.63 -46.59
N SER A 7 -7.03 57.29 -45.79
CA SER A 7 -6.24 56.61 -44.76
C SER A 7 -7.12 56.03 -43.66
N PHE A 8 -8.20 56.71 -43.30
CA PHE A 8 -9.14 56.22 -42.29
C PHE A 8 -9.94 55.00 -42.79
N ILE A 9 -10.36 55.00 -44.05
CA ILE A 9 -11.03 53.85 -44.66
C ILE A 9 -10.07 52.65 -44.78
N ALA A 10 -8.82 52.85 -45.18
CA ALA A 10 -7.82 51.78 -45.27
C ALA A 10 -7.48 51.17 -43.90
N SER A 11 -7.42 51.99 -42.83
CA SER A 11 -7.22 51.52 -41.49
C SER A 11 -8.41 50.70 -40.99
N PHE A 12 -9.63 51.09 -41.33
CA PHE A 12 -10.84 50.34 -40.92
C PHE A 12 -10.95 49.03 -41.67
N PHE A 13 -10.55 48.93 -42.93
CA PHE A 13 -10.47 47.65 -43.65
C PHE A 13 -9.39 46.71 -43.06
N MET A 14 -8.21 47.25 -42.69
CA MET A 14 -7.17 46.43 -42.05
C MET A 14 -7.62 45.84 -40.72
N VAL A 15 -8.32 46.57 -39.87
CA VAL A 15 -8.85 46.07 -38.58
C VAL A 15 -9.94 45.02 -38.82
N SER A 16 -10.76 45.16 -39.87
CA SER A 16 -11.82 44.17 -40.19
C SER A 16 -11.24 42.81 -40.59
N PHE A 17 -10.10 42.76 -41.26
CA PHE A 17 -9.46 41.50 -41.67
C PHE A 17 -8.81 40.77 -40.50
N VAL A 18 -8.37 41.47 -39.43
CA VAL A 18 -7.73 40.85 -38.26
C VAL A 18 -8.76 40.15 -37.36
N ILE A 19 -9.98 40.66 -37.27
CA ILE A 19 -11.03 40.07 -36.43
C ILE A 19 -11.78 38.91 -37.09
N THR A 20 -11.71 38.73 -38.41
CA THR A 20 -12.31 37.60 -39.11
C THR A 20 -11.40 36.36 -39.12
N SER A 21 -10.10 36.52 -38.84
CA SER A 21 -9.14 35.41 -38.77
C SER A 21 -9.22 34.54 -37.52
N CYS A 22 -10.01 34.95 -36.50
CA CYS A 22 -10.21 34.18 -35.28
C CYS A 22 -11.62 33.58 -35.14
N LEU A 23 -12.43 33.64 -36.21
CA LEU A 23 -13.76 33.03 -36.27
C LEU A 23 -13.77 31.89 -37.31
N ASP A 24 -12.75 31.06 -37.29
CA ASP A 24 -12.91 29.71 -37.80
C ASP A 24 -13.69 28.94 -36.76
N ASP A 25 -15.00 28.94 -36.93
CA ASP A 25 -15.95 28.11 -36.24
C ASP A 25 -15.80 26.68 -36.82
N ASP A 26 -14.61 26.10 -36.63
CA ASP A 26 -14.46 24.65 -36.73
C ASP A 26 -15.11 24.05 -35.50
N ASN A 27 -16.45 23.91 -35.59
CA ASN A 27 -17.23 23.03 -34.71
C ASN A 27 -16.83 21.54 -34.91
N ASN A 28 -15.57 21.27 -35.14
CA ASN A 28 -15.01 19.94 -35.09
C ASN A 28 -14.80 19.61 -33.60
N ILE A 29 -15.83 19.10 -32.98
CA ILE A 29 -15.67 18.44 -31.66
C ILE A 29 -14.73 17.27 -31.90
N GLU A 30 -13.49 17.43 -31.45
CA GLU A 30 -12.48 16.36 -31.51
C GLU A 30 -12.79 15.32 -30.43
N TYR A 31 -13.29 14.17 -30.85
CA TYR A 31 -13.53 13.07 -29.98
C TYR A 31 -12.23 12.27 -29.77
N SER A 32 -11.96 11.86 -28.53
CA SER A 32 -10.78 11.08 -28.18
C SER A 32 -11.19 9.67 -27.74
N PRO A 33 -10.48 8.63 -28.20
CA PRO A 33 -10.69 7.27 -27.72
C PRO A 33 -10.05 7.00 -26.35
N ASP A 34 -9.28 7.95 -25.81
CA ASP A 34 -8.51 7.74 -24.58
C ASP A 34 -9.41 7.83 -23.33
N ALA A 35 -9.51 6.71 -22.62
CA ALA A 35 -10.23 6.53 -21.37
C ALA A 35 -9.29 6.37 -20.17
N THR A 36 -8.08 6.96 -20.20
CA THR A 36 -7.14 6.85 -19.08
C THR A 36 -7.40 7.88 -17.99
N ILE A 37 -7.10 7.48 -16.73
CA ILE A 37 -7.05 8.39 -15.58
C ILE A 37 -5.65 8.96 -15.48
N HIS A 38 -5.53 10.28 -15.41
CA HIS A 38 -4.25 10.99 -15.36
C HIS A 38 -3.89 11.45 -13.94
N ALA A 39 -4.89 11.80 -13.12
CA ALA A 39 -4.65 12.18 -11.75
C ALA A 39 -5.78 11.69 -10.83
N PHE A 40 -5.39 11.25 -9.64
CA PHE A 40 -6.29 10.85 -8.58
C PHE A 40 -5.73 11.29 -7.23
N ALA A 41 -6.58 11.87 -6.39
CA ALA A 41 -6.27 12.18 -5.00
C ALA A 41 -7.53 12.12 -4.15
N LEU A 42 -7.38 11.70 -2.91
CA LEU A 42 -8.42 11.74 -1.90
C LEU A 42 -8.22 12.94 -0.95
N ASP A 43 -9.31 13.42 -0.37
CA ASP A 43 -9.25 14.40 0.71
C ASP A 43 -8.99 13.68 2.04
N THR A 44 -7.69 13.55 2.37
CA THR A 44 -7.22 12.93 3.60
C THR A 44 -7.06 13.95 4.73
N ALA A 45 -7.96 14.94 4.82
CA ALA A 45 -7.91 15.99 5.82
C ALA A 45 -7.79 15.42 7.24
N GLY A 46 -6.74 15.83 7.95
CA GLY A 46 -6.44 15.35 9.30
C GLY A 46 -5.56 14.08 9.37
N LEU A 47 -5.33 13.36 8.27
CA LEU A 47 -4.45 12.19 8.22
C LEU A 47 -3.07 12.48 7.63
N GLY A 48 -2.89 13.62 6.98
CA GLY A 48 -1.70 13.96 6.22
C GLY A 48 -1.90 13.91 4.71
N SER A 49 -0.81 14.06 3.95
CA SER A 49 -0.84 14.01 2.48
C SER A 49 -0.37 12.64 2.02
N TYR A 50 -1.24 11.88 1.39
CA TYR A 50 -0.94 10.57 0.81
C TYR A 50 -0.95 10.62 -0.69
N LYS A 51 0.11 10.08 -1.30
CA LYS A 51 0.24 9.97 -2.75
C LYS A 51 -0.45 8.70 -3.23
N PHE A 52 -1.25 8.84 -4.28
CA PHE A 52 -1.86 7.72 -4.98
C PHE A 52 -1.13 7.45 -6.28
N THR A 53 -0.82 6.19 -6.52
CA THR A 53 -0.22 5.69 -7.76
C THR A 53 -1.32 5.14 -8.65
N ILE A 54 -1.29 5.50 -9.93
CA ILE A 54 -2.19 5.00 -10.96
C ILE A 54 -1.39 4.04 -11.84
N ASP A 55 -1.59 2.75 -11.64
CA ASP A 55 -1.00 1.73 -12.49
C ASP A 55 -1.89 1.52 -13.73
N GLN A 56 -1.42 1.99 -14.87
CA GLN A 56 -2.14 1.90 -16.13
C GLN A 56 -2.18 0.47 -16.71
N LEU A 57 -1.26 -0.41 -16.29
CA LEU A 57 -1.19 -1.79 -16.77
C LEU A 57 -2.16 -2.69 -16.01
N SER A 58 -2.11 -2.65 -14.68
CA SER A 58 -3.02 -3.40 -13.81
C SER A 58 -4.38 -2.73 -13.68
N ARG A 59 -4.46 -1.42 -14.03
CA ARG A 59 -5.65 -0.57 -13.86
C ARG A 59 -6.06 -0.48 -12.39
N GLU A 60 -5.07 -0.33 -11.52
CA GLU A 60 -5.26 -0.13 -10.10
C GLU A 60 -4.83 1.28 -9.68
N ILE A 61 -5.55 1.84 -8.73
CA ILE A 61 -5.22 3.12 -8.08
C ILE A 61 -5.07 2.82 -6.60
N TYR A 62 -3.88 3.07 -6.06
CA TYR A 62 -3.59 2.73 -4.66
C TYR A 62 -2.61 3.73 -4.02
N ASN A 63 -2.64 3.82 -2.70
CA ASN A 63 -1.65 4.54 -1.93
C ASN A 63 -0.44 3.64 -1.63
N GLU A 64 0.77 4.14 -1.90
CA GLU A 64 2.03 3.43 -1.61
C GLU A 64 2.25 3.34 -0.11
N ASP A 65 2.10 4.47 0.59
CA ASP A 65 2.17 4.53 2.05
C ASP A 65 0.77 4.28 2.63
N SER A 66 0.63 3.26 3.47
CA SER A 66 -0.64 2.93 4.10
C SER A 66 -1.12 4.05 5.02
N LEU A 67 -2.42 4.30 5.03
CA LEU A 67 -3.05 5.20 5.98
C LEU A 67 -2.89 4.68 7.42
N PRO A 68 -2.95 5.55 8.44
CA PRO A 68 -2.82 5.14 9.84
C PRO A 68 -3.90 4.12 10.25
N VAL A 69 -3.61 3.38 11.31
CA VAL A 69 -4.59 2.52 11.97
C VAL A 69 -5.83 3.34 12.33
N HIS A 70 -7.01 2.78 12.13
CA HIS A 70 -8.32 3.42 12.33
C HIS A 70 -8.73 4.47 11.27
N ALA A 71 -7.98 4.60 10.18
CA ALA A 71 -8.40 5.44 9.05
C ALA A 71 -9.66 4.90 8.34
N ASP A 72 -10.07 3.66 8.59
CA ASP A 72 -11.32 3.04 8.15
C ASP A 72 -12.56 3.85 8.51
N THR A 73 -12.54 4.56 9.65
CA THR A 73 -13.62 5.48 10.07
C THR A 73 -13.65 6.79 9.29
N ILE A 74 -12.65 7.05 8.46
CA ILE A 74 -12.54 8.23 7.62
C ILE A 74 -12.82 7.86 6.17
N ILE A 75 -12.27 6.72 5.71
CA ILE A 75 -12.46 6.28 4.32
C ILE A 75 -13.84 5.71 4.04
N ASP A 76 -14.70 5.54 5.06
CA ASP A 76 -16.12 5.18 4.89
C ASP A 76 -16.95 6.32 4.25
N LYS A 77 -16.47 7.57 4.33
CA LYS A 77 -17.11 8.79 3.81
C LYS A 77 -16.07 9.80 3.31
N ILE A 78 -15.17 9.35 2.45
CA ILE A 78 -14.09 10.20 1.95
C ILE A 78 -14.48 10.89 0.65
N LEU A 79 -14.00 12.11 0.45
CA LEU A 79 -14.20 12.85 -0.80
C LEU A 79 -13.03 12.61 -1.77
N ILE A 80 -13.35 12.56 -3.04
CA ILE A 80 -12.36 12.61 -4.11
C ILE A 80 -11.93 14.07 -4.29
N LYS A 81 -10.69 14.38 -3.98
CA LYS A 81 -10.13 15.73 -4.16
C LYS A 81 -9.76 16.02 -5.62
N THR A 82 -9.27 15.02 -6.33
CA THR A 82 -8.85 15.12 -7.72
C THR A 82 -9.19 13.84 -8.45
N LEU A 83 -9.84 13.97 -9.60
CA LEU A 83 -10.09 12.89 -10.54
C LEU A 83 -10.07 13.48 -11.94
N THR A 84 -8.99 13.27 -12.68
CA THR A 84 -8.86 13.75 -14.04
C THR A 84 -8.61 12.60 -15.01
N THR A 85 -9.28 12.68 -16.16
CA THR A 85 -9.16 11.72 -17.25
C THR A 85 -8.53 12.39 -18.46
N ALA A 86 -8.02 11.59 -19.40
CA ALA A 86 -7.58 12.08 -20.70
C ALA A 86 -8.77 12.68 -21.47
N SER A 87 -9.90 12.00 -21.43
CA SER A 87 -11.15 12.47 -22.02
C SER A 87 -12.36 11.81 -21.35
N GLY A 88 -13.53 12.42 -21.50
CA GLY A 88 -14.79 11.80 -21.15
C GLY A 88 -15.18 11.85 -19.67
N VAL A 89 -15.90 10.83 -19.20
CA VAL A 89 -16.62 10.81 -17.91
C VAL A 89 -16.30 9.55 -17.12
N VAL A 90 -16.26 9.66 -15.80
CA VAL A 90 -16.08 8.51 -14.88
C VAL A 90 -17.41 8.17 -14.23
N THR A 91 -17.73 6.89 -14.25
CA THR A 91 -18.92 6.32 -13.59
C THR A 91 -18.54 5.28 -12.54
N MET A 92 -19.42 5.05 -11.60
CA MET A 92 -19.39 3.92 -10.68
C MET A 92 -20.77 3.26 -10.65
N LYS A 93 -20.84 2.02 -10.16
CA LYS A 93 -22.12 1.36 -9.97
C LYS A 93 -22.85 1.97 -8.76
N ASP A 94 -24.10 2.37 -8.99
CA ASP A 94 -25.01 2.75 -7.92
C ASP A 94 -25.53 1.52 -7.15
N LYS A 95 -26.34 1.75 -6.11
CA LYS A 95 -26.92 0.66 -5.30
C LYS A 95 -27.85 -0.27 -6.09
N SER A 96 -28.30 0.16 -7.26
CA SER A 96 -29.16 -0.61 -8.17
C SER A 96 -28.36 -1.31 -9.26
N GLY A 97 -27.04 -1.15 -9.29
CA GLY A 97 -26.13 -1.74 -10.28
C GLY A 97 -26.02 -0.96 -11.59
N ASN A 98 -26.63 0.24 -11.69
CA ASN A 98 -26.54 1.09 -12.86
C ASN A 98 -25.28 1.96 -12.82
N ASP A 99 -24.75 2.32 -14.00
CA ASP A 99 -23.65 3.28 -14.11
C ASP A 99 -24.14 4.69 -13.77
N SER A 100 -23.59 5.28 -12.72
CA SER A 100 -23.84 6.65 -12.27
C SER A 100 -22.57 7.48 -12.34
N VAL A 101 -22.65 8.70 -12.86
CA VAL A 101 -21.51 9.60 -12.94
C VAL A 101 -21.03 9.95 -11.54
N ILE A 102 -19.72 9.86 -11.34
CA ILE A 102 -19.09 10.23 -10.06
C ILE A 102 -19.18 11.75 -9.89
N ASN A 103 -19.81 12.16 -8.79
CA ASN A 103 -19.76 13.54 -8.32
C ASN A 103 -18.68 13.64 -7.22
N ILE A 104 -17.64 14.40 -7.47
CA ILE A 104 -16.53 14.58 -6.51
C ILE A 104 -16.93 15.30 -5.22
N ASN A 105 -18.11 15.92 -5.18
CA ASN A 105 -18.65 16.54 -3.97
C ASN A 105 -19.40 15.53 -3.07
N ASP A 106 -19.64 14.33 -3.56
CA ASP A 106 -20.27 13.26 -2.80
C ASP A 106 -19.22 12.34 -2.20
N SER A 107 -19.41 11.98 -0.94
CA SER A 107 -18.52 11.04 -0.27
C SER A 107 -18.71 9.62 -0.77
N ILE A 108 -17.61 8.89 -0.84
CA ILE A 108 -17.58 7.47 -1.23
C ILE A 108 -17.01 6.62 -0.09
N ASP A 109 -17.42 5.36 -0.04
CA ASP A 109 -16.88 4.36 0.88
C ASP A 109 -15.75 3.58 0.19
N LEU A 110 -14.54 3.67 0.73
CA LEU A 110 -13.33 3.00 0.22
C LEU A 110 -12.75 1.97 1.20
N ARG A 111 -13.54 1.48 2.16
CA ARG A 111 -13.13 0.37 3.04
C ARG A 111 -12.95 -0.93 2.25
N GLU A 112 -13.69 -1.07 1.16
CA GLU A 112 -13.52 -2.14 0.18
C GLU A 112 -13.07 -1.57 -1.16
N PRO A 113 -12.40 -2.35 -2.01
CA PRO A 113 -11.99 -1.91 -3.35
C PRO A 113 -13.19 -1.44 -4.18
N LEU A 114 -13.10 -0.24 -4.75
CA LEU A 114 -14.15 0.35 -5.57
C LEU A 114 -13.76 0.30 -7.04
N THR A 115 -14.60 -0.31 -7.87
CA THR A 115 -14.44 -0.28 -9.32
C THR A 115 -15.13 0.93 -9.92
N ILE A 116 -14.38 1.70 -10.69
CA ILE A 116 -14.86 2.84 -11.47
C ILE A 116 -14.64 2.58 -12.96
N LYS A 117 -15.48 3.16 -13.81
CA LYS A 117 -15.41 3.01 -15.26
C LYS A 117 -15.27 4.36 -15.93
N VAL A 118 -14.27 4.48 -16.79
CA VAL A 118 -14.03 5.69 -17.60
C VAL A 118 -14.60 5.44 -18.99
N TRP A 119 -15.42 6.38 -19.44
CA TRP A 119 -15.99 6.43 -20.78
C TRP A 119 -15.26 7.52 -21.55
N SER A 120 -14.62 7.18 -22.65
CA SER A 120 -14.00 8.17 -23.53
C SER A 120 -15.06 9.04 -24.22
N THR A 121 -14.66 10.19 -24.77
CA THR A 121 -15.60 11.03 -25.53
C THR A 121 -16.10 10.33 -26.80
N GLU A 122 -15.31 9.45 -27.44
CA GLU A 122 -15.80 8.62 -28.55
C GLU A 122 -16.86 7.61 -28.09
N ALA A 123 -16.68 7.00 -26.91
CA ALA A 123 -17.67 6.07 -26.36
C ALA A 123 -19.00 6.78 -26.05
N LEU A 124 -18.92 7.97 -25.45
CA LEU A 124 -20.10 8.79 -25.14
C LEU A 124 -20.84 9.28 -26.39
N ALA A 125 -20.09 9.59 -27.45
CA ALA A 125 -20.67 10.00 -28.74
C ALA A 125 -21.25 8.83 -29.57
N GLY A 126 -21.04 7.57 -29.10
CA GLY A 126 -21.51 6.39 -29.82
C GLY A 126 -20.65 6.02 -31.04
N ILE A 127 -19.52 6.69 -31.26
CA ILE A 127 -18.57 6.43 -32.36
C ILE A 127 -17.88 5.09 -32.10
N SER A 128 -17.36 4.89 -30.90
CA SER A 128 -16.65 3.68 -30.47
C SER A 128 -17.12 3.27 -29.07
N PRO A 129 -18.28 2.61 -28.92
CA PRO A 129 -18.89 2.33 -27.60
C PRO A 129 -18.01 1.50 -26.67
N ASN A 130 -17.04 0.77 -27.19
CA ASN A 130 -16.13 -0.07 -26.42
C ASN A 130 -14.87 0.66 -25.90
N GLN A 131 -14.72 1.95 -26.21
CA GLN A 131 -13.59 2.76 -25.71
C GLN A 131 -13.83 3.20 -24.26
N THR A 132 -13.79 2.21 -23.37
CA THR A 132 -13.93 2.35 -21.91
C THR A 132 -12.82 1.62 -21.20
N LYS A 133 -12.46 2.09 -20.00
CA LYS A 133 -11.51 1.40 -19.12
C LYS A 133 -12.06 1.33 -17.70
N GLU A 134 -11.88 0.18 -17.05
CA GLU A 134 -12.23 0.00 -15.66
C GLU A 134 -10.96 0.09 -14.81
N TYR A 135 -11.05 0.81 -13.69
CA TYR A 135 -10.00 0.92 -12.69
C TYR A 135 -10.54 0.49 -11.33
N THR A 136 -9.69 -0.11 -10.52
CA THR A 136 -10.01 -0.47 -9.14
C THR A 136 -9.26 0.44 -8.19
N ILE A 137 -9.97 1.19 -7.37
CA ILE A 137 -9.39 2.02 -6.31
C ILE A 137 -9.25 1.15 -5.07
N LYS A 138 -8.04 1.06 -4.53
CA LYS A 138 -7.71 0.35 -3.29
C LYS A 138 -7.05 1.32 -2.32
N VAL A 139 -7.54 1.39 -1.10
CA VAL A 139 -6.92 2.19 -0.05
C VAL A 139 -6.30 1.26 0.98
N ASN A 140 -4.98 1.34 1.08
CA ASN A 140 -4.22 0.57 2.06
C ASN A 140 -4.25 1.29 3.41
N VAL A 141 -4.64 0.58 4.46
CA VAL A 141 -4.66 1.05 5.85
C VAL A 141 -3.84 0.11 6.70
N HIS A 142 -3.01 0.64 7.60
CA HIS A 142 -2.25 -0.17 8.53
C HIS A 142 -3.18 -0.97 9.44
N GLN A 143 -3.00 -2.28 9.49
CA GLN A 143 -3.73 -3.17 10.40
C GLN A 143 -3.23 -3.02 11.85
N HIS A 144 -1.99 -2.61 12.00
CA HIS A 144 -1.32 -2.38 13.28
C HIS A 144 -0.48 -1.13 13.16
N ASP A 145 -0.37 -0.39 14.26
CA ASP A 145 0.53 0.75 14.34
C ASP A 145 1.97 0.28 14.09
N PRO A 146 2.65 0.75 13.02
CA PRO A 146 4.00 0.32 12.69
C PRO A 146 5.02 0.72 13.75
N ASP A 147 4.74 1.77 14.54
CA ASP A 147 5.62 2.25 15.62
C ASP A 147 5.37 1.53 16.95
N SER A 148 4.35 0.67 17.02
CA SER A 148 4.05 -0.10 18.23
C SER A 148 4.66 -1.48 18.20
N LEU A 149 5.54 -1.78 19.15
CA LEU A 149 6.04 -3.12 19.38
C LEU A 149 4.96 -3.96 20.08
N ARG A 150 4.50 -5.02 19.42
CA ARG A 150 3.53 -5.95 19.99
C ARG A 150 4.18 -7.27 20.33
N TRP A 151 4.03 -7.68 21.58
CA TRP A 151 4.46 -9.00 22.05
C TRP A 151 3.25 -9.94 22.11
N ASN A 152 3.31 -11.03 21.33
CA ASN A 152 2.33 -12.10 21.43
C ASN A 152 2.89 -13.24 22.26
N HIS A 153 2.12 -13.72 23.21
CA HIS A 153 2.47 -14.92 23.97
C HIS A 153 2.34 -16.15 23.05
N VAL A 154 3.45 -16.81 22.78
CA VAL A 154 3.53 -17.91 21.79
C VAL A 154 3.49 -19.29 22.44
N GLY A 155 3.66 -19.37 23.75
CA GLY A 155 3.65 -20.63 24.48
C GLY A 155 4.36 -20.49 25.82
N LYS A 156 4.20 -21.49 26.67
CA LYS A 156 4.82 -21.55 28.00
C LYS A 156 5.81 -22.72 28.07
N MET A 157 6.97 -22.49 28.61
CA MET A 157 7.90 -23.54 28.99
C MET A 157 7.38 -24.28 30.24
N GLN A 158 7.70 -25.57 30.37
CA GLN A 158 7.21 -26.40 31.46
C GLN A 158 7.87 -26.06 32.80
N ASP A 159 9.17 -25.70 32.77
CA ASP A 159 9.95 -25.39 33.94
C ASP A 159 10.11 -23.90 34.19
N GLU A 160 10.26 -23.48 35.40
CA GLU A 160 10.60 -22.12 35.76
C GLU A 160 12.08 -21.85 35.45
N ILE A 161 12.34 -20.80 34.74
CA ILE A 161 13.69 -20.34 34.41
C ILE A 161 14.13 -19.38 35.51
N ILE A 162 15.21 -19.73 36.20
CA ILE A 162 15.74 -18.98 37.34
C ILE A 162 17.04 -18.22 37.04
N GLY A 163 17.55 -18.27 35.85
CA GLY A 163 18.84 -17.67 35.51
C GLY A 163 18.93 -17.23 34.05
N GLU A 164 20.16 -17.25 33.58
CA GLU A 164 20.43 -16.86 32.18
C GLU A 164 19.80 -17.83 31.20
N GLN A 165 19.41 -17.29 30.06
CA GLN A 165 18.89 -18.07 28.95
C GLN A 165 19.44 -17.56 27.63
N LYS A 166 19.54 -18.44 26.64
CA LYS A 166 19.87 -18.12 25.26
C LYS A 166 19.00 -18.89 24.30
N THR A 167 18.44 -18.16 23.35
CA THR A 167 17.64 -18.75 22.27
C THR A 167 18.41 -18.64 20.97
N ILE A 168 18.47 -19.74 20.23
CA ILE A 168 19.09 -19.82 18.90
C ILE A 168 18.15 -20.51 17.93
N GLU A 169 18.29 -20.22 16.65
CA GLU A 169 17.70 -21.01 15.60
C GLU A 169 18.72 -22.05 15.10
N PHE A 170 18.29 -23.30 14.99
CA PHE A 170 19.14 -24.39 14.52
C PHE A 170 18.29 -25.50 13.88
N ASN A 171 18.59 -25.88 12.63
CA ASN A 171 17.89 -26.91 11.87
C ASN A 171 16.35 -26.74 11.86
N ASN A 172 15.88 -25.53 11.52
CA ASN A 172 14.46 -25.15 11.47
C ASN A 172 13.71 -25.33 12.82
N LYS A 173 14.43 -25.29 13.91
CA LYS A 173 13.89 -25.31 15.26
C LYS A 173 14.42 -24.12 16.05
N ILE A 174 13.62 -23.64 16.97
CA ILE A 174 14.07 -22.70 17.98
C ILE A 174 14.50 -23.52 19.20
N LEU A 175 15.73 -23.36 19.62
CA LEU A 175 16.30 -23.99 20.81
C LEU A 175 16.53 -22.92 21.87
N THR A 176 15.99 -23.14 23.07
CA THR A 176 16.24 -22.26 24.21
C THR A 176 17.00 -23.05 25.29
N TYR A 177 18.18 -22.56 25.55
CA TYR A 177 19.05 -23.06 26.63
C TYR A 177 18.82 -22.21 27.88
N SER A 178 18.50 -22.85 28.97
CA SER A 178 18.12 -22.16 30.21
C SER A 178 18.69 -22.85 31.42
N VAL A 179 19.05 -22.07 32.44
CA VAL A 179 19.36 -22.59 33.75
C VAL A 179 18.04 -22.69 34.54
N VAL A 180 17.73 -23.87 35.03
CA VAL A 180 16.54 -24.15 35.82
C VAL A 180 16.94 -24.45 37.28
N GLU A 181 15.98 -24.70 38.15
CA GLU A 181 16.18 -25.09 39.54
C GLU A 181 17.27 -26.18 39.64
N GLY A 182 18.16 -26.05 40.64
CA GLY A 182 19.30 -26.93 40.80
C GLY A 182 20.51 -26.58 39.94
N LYS A 183 20.49 -25.43 39.24
CA LYS A 183 21.55 -24.92 38.31
C LYS A 183 21.88 -25.88 37.17
N ASN A 184 20.92 -26.65 36.72
CA ASN A 184 21.06 -27.54 35.59
C ASN A 184 20.72 -26.78 34.29
N LEU A 185 21.55 -27.01 33.28
CA LEU A 185 21.25 -26.52 31.93
C LEU A 185 20.19 -27.46 31.32
N LYS A 186 19.06 -26.90 30.93
CA LYS A 186 18.04 -27.58 30.13
C LYS A 186 17.89 -26.94 28.76
N VAL A 187 17.51 -27.75 27.80
CA VAL A 187 17.25 -27.31 26.41
C VAL A 187 15.79 -27.56 26.09
N TYR A 188 15.14 -26.54 25.61
CA TYR A 188 13.76 -26.62 25.12
C TYR A 188 13.77 -26.38 23.61
N GLN A 189 12.95 -27.12 22.90
CA GLN A 189 12.79 -26.96 21.46
C GLN A 189 11.36 -26.61 21.09
N ASN A 190 11.25 -25.84 20.02
CA ASN A 190 9.99 -25.47 19.39
C ASN A 190 10.15 -25.44 17.87
N SER A 191 9.27 -26.11 17.15
CA SER A 191 9.28 -26.13 15.68
C SER A 191 8.09 -25.41 15.05
N ASN A 192 7.09 -25.02 15.84
CA ASN A 192 5.84 -24.44 15.37
C ASN A 192 5.39 -23.19 16.14
N TYR A 193 6.27 -22.63 16.97
CA TYR A 193 6.05 -21.48 17.83
C TYR A 193 4.92 -21.60 18.88
N SER A 194 4.28 -22.77 19.00
CA SER A 194 3.14 -22.94 19.90
C SER A 194 3.43 -23.80 21.14
N ASN A 195 4.28 -24.81 21.00
CA ASN A 195 4.56 -25.75 22.08
C ASN A 195 6.06 -25.94 22.31
N TRP A 196 6.49 -25.72 23.53
CA TRP A 196 7.86 -25.96 23.96
C TRP A 196 7.97 -27.35 24.59
N THR A 197 8.89 -28.15 24.08
CA THR A 197 9.18 -29.50 24.64
C THR A 197 10.63 -29.55 25.07
N ALA A 198 10.92 -30.28 26.13
CA ALA A 198 12.30 -30.53 26.50
C ALA A 198 13.02 -31.28 25.37
N ALA A 199 14.15 -30.76 24.94
CA ALA A 199 15.04 -31.46 24.04
C ALA A 199 15.99 -32.34 24.84
N GLY A 200 16.17 -33.57 24.39
CA GLY A 200 17.23 -34.43 24.97
C GLY A 200 18.60 -33.84 24.62
N THR A 201 19.47 -33.73 25.59
CA THR A 201 20.88 -33.37 25.35
C THR A 201 21.67 -34.66 25.16
N ASN A 202 22.09 -34.96 23.95
CA ASN A 202 23.03 -36.05 23.66
C ASN A 202 24.47 -35.55 23.86
N THR A 203 24.77 -35.04 25.04
CA THR A 203 26.11 -34.56 25.36
C THR A 203 26.91 -35.61 26.10
N THR A 204 28.12 -35.89 25.64
CA THR A 204 29.12 -36.63 26.38
C THR A 204 29.99 -35.63 27.13
N GLY A 205 29.64 -35.30 28.36
CA GLY A 205 30.44 -34.37 29.16
C GLY A 205 29.62 -33.69 30.26
N ASP A 206 30.31 -33.10 31.23
CA ASP A 206 29.72 -32.33 32.29
C ASP A 206 29.45 -30.89 31.83
N LEU A 207 28.21 -30.58 31.55
CA LEU A 207 27.75 -29.24 31.15
C LEU A 207 27.12 -28.44 32.31
N THR A 208 27.27 -28.89 33.54
CA THR A 208 26.68 -28.22 34.72
C THR A 208 27.19 -26.81 34.94
N SER A 209 28.39 -26.49 34.44
CA SER A 209 28.98 -25.17 34.51
C SER A 209 28.85 -24.39 33.20
N THR A 210 28.06 -24.88 32.23
CA THR A 210 27.85 -24.17 30.95
C THR A 210 27.03 -22.93 31.19
N LEU A 211 27.53 -21.80 30.68
CA LEU A 211 26.78 -20.56 30.64
C LEU A 211 25.96 -20.51 29.32
N PRO A 212 24.65 -20.26 29.39
CA PRO A 212 23.82 -20.18 28.19
C PRO A 212 24.37 -19.23 27.12
N ASN A 213 24.98 -18.12 27.54
CA ASN A 213 25.58 -17.13 26.62
C ASN A 213 26.77 -17.66 25.80
N SER A 214 27.41 -18.76 26.27
CA SER A 214 28.53 -19.38 25.54
C SER A 214 28.09 -20.27 24.38
N ILE A 215 26.79 -20.51 24.22
CA ILE A 215 26.24 -21.39 23.20
C ILE A 215 26.19 -20.69 21.86
N LEU A 216 26.79 -21.30 20.83
CA LEU A 216 26.94 -20.72 19.50
C LEU A 216 26.63 -21.77 18.42
N PRO A 217 25.65 -21.53 17.53
CA PRO A 217 25.49 -22.34 16.32
C PRO A 217 26.59 -21.98 15.31
N LEU A 218 27.27 -22.97 14.79
CA LEU A 218 28.33 -22.79 13.79
C LEU A 218 28.41 -23.99 12.83
N ASN A 219 28.26 -23.73 11.53
CA ASN A 219 28.43 -24.75 10.47
C ASN A 219 27.67 -26.07 10.71
N GLY A 220 26.43 -26.00 11.19
CA GLY A 220 25.56 -27.17 11.41
C GLY A 220 25.82 -27.91 12.71
N ILE A 221 26.66 -27.38 13.60
CA ILE A 221 26.90 -27.87 14.95
C ILE A 221 26.58 -26.80 15.99
N ILE A 222 26.43 -27.19 17.24
CA ILE A 222 26.23 -26.27 18.35
C ILE A 222 27.43 -26.42 19.30
N LEU A 223 28.16 -25.34 19.48
CA LEU A 223 29.29 -25.26 20.40
C LEU A 223 28.87 -24.66 21.73
N ALA A 224 29.40 -25.16 22.80
CA ALA A 224 29.24 -24.65 24.17
C ALA A 224 30.54 -24.69 24.93
N THR A 225 30.74 -23.80 25.89
CA THR A 225 31.90 -23.82 26.76
C THR A 225 31.50 -24.20 28.19
N ALA A 226 32.21 -25.11 28.77
CA ALA A 226 32.09 -25.52 30.19
C ALA A 226 33.47 -25.91 30.73
N ASN A 227 33.77 -25.54 31.97
CA ASN A 227 35.03 -25.92 32.62
C ASN A 227 36.31 -25.66 31.80
N ASN A 228 36.39 -24.49 31.14
CA ASN A 228 37.46 -24.09 30.22
C ASN A 228 37.70 -25.05 29.03
N LYS A 229 36.67 -25.78 28.62
CA LYS A 229 36.68 -26.66 27.45
C LYS A 229 35.54 -26.28 26.53
N VAL A 230 35.73 -26.56 25.23
CA VAL A 230 34.68 -26.42 24.21
C VAL A 230 34.06 -27.80 23.96
N TYR A 231 32.77 -27.83 23.90
CA TYR A 231 31.96 -29.02 23.61
C TYR A 231 31.16 -28.80 22.34
N GLU A 232 30.92 -29.85 21.62
CA GLU A 232 30.02 -29.92 20.46
C GLU A 232 28.72 -30.67 20.84
#